data_092c91572a8a1853ffec55b3260609d1
#
_entry.id   092c91572a8a1853ffec55b3260609d1
#
_cell.length_a   1.000
_cell.length_b   1.000
_cell.length_c   1.000
_cell.angle_alpha   90.00
_cell.angle_beta   90.00
_cell.angle_gamma   90.00
#
_symmetry.space_group_name_H-M   'P 1'
#
loop_
_entity.id
_entity.type
_entity.pdbx_description
1 polymer ?
#
loop_
_entity_poly.entity_id
_entity_poly.type
_entity_poly.pdbx_seq_one_letter_code
_entity_poly.pdbx_strand_id
1 'polypeptide(L)'
;MRIGLYGGSFNPVHLGHVGIAKRAIADLALDKLVVIPAAVSPFKTAPDAEARRFWTWDRVEMVKAAFRDLEKTVVDLREVERGGVSYAIDTVRQIAAENPGAELFFVIGEDSVEGLPRWKDIEELKKLCTFKSYPRTPESSTAIRKLFEDNSVVLNQDEKIVRVVRDGLVRRGGYCPCRLPKNPEFFCPCDEFKGQLADKEFHGLCHCRLYRKP
;
A
#
# COMPACT_ATOMS: atom_id res chain seq x y z
N MET A 1 22.10 14.11 2.32
CA MET A 1 20.64 13.90 2.30
C MET A 1 20.36 12.43 2.51
N ARG A 2 19.44 12.09 3.41
CA ARG A 2 19.05 10.70 3.77
C ARG A 2 17.68 10.39 3.16
N ILE A 3 17.64 9.45 2.22
CA ILE A 3 16.43 9.11 1.47
C ILE A 3 16.02 7.67 1.78
N GLY A 4 14.80 7.49 2.28
CA GLY A 4 14.18 6.19 2.41
C GLY A 4 13.44 5.81 1.12
N LEU A 5 13.55 4.55 0.70
CA LEU A 5 12.85 3.97 -0.43
C LEU A 5 11.92 2.88 0.11
N TYR A 6 10.63 3.06 0.01
CA TYR A 6 9.65 2.12 0.51
C TYR A 6 8.83 1.53 -0.64
N GLY A 7 9.35 0.45 -1.20
CA GLY A 7 8.71 -0.29 -2.28
C GLY A 7 7.67 -1.28 -1.77
N GLY A 8 6.59 -1.47 -2.53
CA GLY A 8 5.59 -2.46 -2.18
C GLY A 8 4.45 -2.59 -3.17
N SER A 9 3.72 -3.71 -3.08
CA SER A 9 2.50 -3.89 -3.89
C SER A 9 1.35 -3.01 -3.40
N PHE A 10 1.27 -2.72 -2.09
CA PHE A 10 0.20 -1.92 -1.45
C PHE A 10 -1.20 -2.30 -1.95
N ASN A 11 -1.55 -3.58 -1.89
CA ASN A 11 -2.77 -4.11 -2.49
C ASN A 11 -3.66 -4.87 -1.47
N PRO A 12 -4.51 -4.14 -0.72
CA PRO A 12 -4.53 -2.69 -0.58
C PRO A 12 -3.45 -2.15 0.37
N VAL A 13 -3.22 -0.84 0.33
CA VAL A 13 -2.52 -0.14 1.41
C VAL A 13 -3.33 -0.24 2.70
N HIS A 14 -2.66 -0.30 3.86
CA HIS A 14 -3.29 -0.35 5.18
C HIS A 14 -2.43 0.39 6.22
N LEU A 15 -2.96 0.59 7.43
CA LEU A 15 -2.28 1.35 8.48
C LEU A 15 -0.92 0.78 8.88
N GLY A 16 -0.71 -0.52 8.76
CA GLY A 16 0.60 -1.12 8.96
C GLY A 16 1.69 -0.56 8.04
N HIS A 17 1.35 -0.30 6.77
CA HIS A 17 2.28 0.36 5.85
C HIS A 17 2.60 1.79 6.29
N VAL A 18 1.59 2.56 6.70
CA VAL A 18 1.76 3.93 7.20
C VAL A 18 2.59 3.94 8.49
N GLY A 19 2.37 2.97 9.38
CA GLY A 19 3.12 2.79 10.62
C GLY A 19 4.61 2.51 10.37
N ILE A 20 4.93 1.63 9.41
CA ILE A 20 6.32 1.36 8.99
C ILE A 20 6.97 2.65 8.46
N ALA A 21 6.28 3.37 7.58
CA ALA A 21 6.78 4.62 7.01
C ALA A 21 7.11 5.67 8.08
N LYS A 22 6.19 5.88 9.05
CA LYS A 22 6.41 6.79 10.19
C LYS A 22 7.65 6.41 10.99
N ARG A 23 7.78 5.14 11.33
CA ARG A 23 8.95 4.64 12.08
C ARG A 23 10.25 4.83 11.28
N ALA A 24 10.25 4.48 9.99
CA ALA A 24 11.42 4.62 9.14
C ALA A 24 11.89 6.09 9.04
N ILE A 25 10.97 7.04 8.91
CA ILE A 25 11.31 8.48 8.89
C ILE A 25 12.00 8.90 10.20
N ALA A 26 11.46 8.46 11.33
CA ALA A 26 12.00 8.81 12.64
C ALA A 26 13.33 8.10 12.93
N ASP A 27 13.37 6.77 12.83
CA ASP A 27 14.52 5.95 13.22
C ASP A 27 15.75 6.20 12.34
N LEU A 28 15.52 6.47 11.06
CA LEU A 28 16.59 6.73 10.10
C LEU A 28 16.88 8.21 9.91
N ALA A 29 16.20 9.10 10.65
CA ALA A 29 16.30 10.54 10.49
C ALA A 29 16.23 10.97 9.02
N LEU A 30 15.24 10.46 8.28
CA LEU A 30 15.12 10.70 6.85
C LEU A 30 14.80 12.15 6.54
N ASP A 31 15.45 12.69 5.53
CA ASP A 31 15.08 13.96 4.92
C ASP A 31 13.87 13.78 3.98
N LYS A 32 13.78 12.59 3.35
CA LYS A 32 12.71 12.24 2.40
C LYS A 32 12.43 10.73 2.44
N LEU A 33 11.16 10.36 2.42
CA LEU A 33 10.71 8.99 2.16
C LEU A 33 10.00 8.94 0.81
N VAL A 34 10.46 8.06 -0.07
CA VAL A 34 9.85 7.79 -1.37
C VAL A 34 9.08 6.48 -1.29
N VAL A 35 7.76 6.56 -1.37
CA VAL A 35 6.86 5.39 -1.41
C VAL A 35 6.64 5.00 -2.86
N ILE A 36 6.96 3.76 -3.21
CA ILE A 36 7.04 3.29 -4.60
C ILE A 36 6.09 2.11 -4.81
N PRO A 37 4.88 2.35 -5.34
CA PRO A 37 3.97 1.26 -5.70
C PRO A 37 4.53 0.47 -6.87
N ALA A 38 4.77 -0.84 -6.67
CA ALA A 38 5.21 -1.73 -7.75
C ALA A 38 4.15 -1.86 -8.85
N ALA A 39 4.52 -1.90 -10.11
CA ALA A 39 3.59 -2.26 -11.18
C ALA A 39 3.20 -3.74 -11.04
N VAL A 40 4.16 -4.63 -11.16
CA VAL A 40 4.01 -6.07 -10.93
C VAL A 40 5.17 -6.55 -10.05
N SER A 41 4.86 -7.15 -8.89
CA SER A 41 5.90 -7.72 -8.02
C SER A 41 6.47 -8.99 -8.65
N PRO A 42 7.82 -9.16 -8.72
CA PRO A 42 8.44 -10.35 -9.29
C PRO A 42 8.17 -11.63 -8.48
N PHE A 43 7.72 -11.48 -7.23
CA PHE A 43 7.47 -12.61 -6.31
C PHE A 43 5.99 -12.95 -6.18
N LYS A 44 5.11 -12.27 -6.92
CA LYS A 44 3.68 -12.55 -6.92
C LYS A 44 3.31 -13.01 -8.32
N THR A 45 2.89 -14.28 -8.43
CA THR A 45 2.18 -14.74 -9.62
C THR A 45 1.09 -13.74 -9.95
N ALA A 46 0.94 -13.43 -11.24
CA ALA A 46 -0.06 -12.48 -11.68
C ALA A 46 -1.40 -12.84 -11.00
N PRO A 47 -1.94 -12.02 -10.12
CA PRO A 47 -3.28 -12.26 -9.62
C PRO A 47 -4.20 -12.24 -10.83
N ASP A 48 -5.24 -13.05 -10.80
CA ASP A 48 -6.27 -13.04 -11.82
C ASP A 48 -6.65 -11.61 -12.17
N ALA A 49 -6.83 -11.34 -13.46
CA ALA A 49 -7.16 -10.00 -13.94
C ALA A 49 -8.41 -9.44 -13.22
N GLU A 50 -9.25 -10.33 -12.71
CA GLU A 50 -10.46 -10.04 -11.97
C GLU A 50 -10.20 -9.61 -10.52
N ALA A 51 -9.29 -10.28 -9.81
CA ALA A 51 -8.82 -9.84 -8.49
C ALA A 51 -8.08 -8.48 -8.56
N ARG A 52 -7.44 -8.21 -9.70
CA ARG A 52 -6.90 -6.87 -9.98
C ARG A 52 -8.00 -5.84 -10.18
N ARG A 53 -9.11 -6.16 -10.85
CA ARG A 53 -10.23 -5.25 -11.10
C ARG A 53 -10.85 -4.69 -9.82
N PHE A 54 -10.94 -5.48 -8.77
CA PHE A 54 -11.55 -5.07 -7.51
C PHE A 54 -10.78 -3.91 -6.84
N TRP A 55 -9.43 -3.93 -6.97
CA TRP A 55 -8.52 -2.98 -6.34
C TRP A 55 -7.85 -2.01 -7.32
N THR A 56 -7.95 -2.28 -8.66
CA THR A 56 -7.23 -1.50 -9.69
C THR A 56 -7.74 -0.10 -9.84
N TRP A 57 -8.99 0.15 -9.41
CA TRP A 57 -9.44 1.52 -9.50
C TRP A 57 -8.44 2.42 -8.85
N ASP A 58 -7.70 1.89 -7.84
CA ASP A 58 -7.01 2.86 -7.10
C ASP A 58 -6.04 2.44 -6.06
N ARG A 59 -5.37 1.37 -6.31
CA ARG A 59 -4.20 1.08 -5.53
C ARG A 59 -3.29 2.30 -5.41
N VAL A 60 -3.07 2.99 -6.51
CA VAL A 60 -2.27 4.21 -6.59
C VAL A 60 -2.92 5.36 -5.82
N GLU A 61 -4.21 5.62 -6.05
CA GLU A 61 -4.92 6.69 -5.34
C GLU A 61 -5.08 6.40 -3.85
N MET A 62 -5.29 5.13 -3.49
CA MET A 62 -5.26 4.72 -2.08
C MET A 62 -3.89 4.95 -1.43
N VAL A 63 -2.79 4.65 -2.14
CA VAL A 63 -1.43 4.92 -1.66
C VAL A 63 -1.20 6.41 -1.51
N LYS A 64 -1.51 7.21 -2.54
CA LYS A 64 -1.41 8.67 -2.47
C LYS A 64 -2.22 9.22 -1.30
N ALA A 65 -3.45 8.75 -1.11
CA ALA A 65 -4.30 9.17 0.00
C ALA A 65 -3.69 8.80 1.36
N ALA A 66 -3.27 7.54 1.54
CA ALA A 66 -2.76 7.03 2.81
C ALA A 66 -1.48 7.76 3.29
N PHE A 67 -0.65 8.21 2.36
CA PHE A 67 0.62 8.88 2.66
C PHE A 67 0.57 10.41 2.53
N ARG A 68 -0.57 11.00 2.14
CA ARG A 68 -0.73 12.45 1.91
C ARG A 68 -0.29 13.31 3.09
N ASP A 69 -0.76 12.95 4.29
CA ASP A 69 -0.59 13.75 5.50
C ASP A 69 0.70 13.35 6.26
N LEU A 70 1.54 12.50 5.67
CA LEU A 70 2.80 12.10 6.26
C LEU A 70 3.93 13.00 5.75
N GLU A 71 4.43 13.85 6.62
CA GLU A 71 5.52 14.77 6.31
C GLU A 71 6.75 14.04 5.74
N LYS A 72 7.53 14.74 4.94
CA LYS A 72 8.73 14.21 4.28
C LYS A 72 8.47 13.04 3.33
N THR A 73 7.22 12.73 3.01
CA THR A 73 6.85 11.58 2.17
C THR A 73 6.37 12.03 0.79
N VAL A 74 6.82 11.32 -0.23
CA VAL A 74 6.33 11.46 -1.61
C VAL A 74 5.97 10.09 -2.16
N VAL A 75 4.94 10.02 -2.98
CA VAL A 75 4.59 8.81 -3.75
C VAL A 75 5.18 8.96 -5.15
N ASP A 76 6.03 8.02 -5.51
CA ASP A 76 6.70 7.98 -6.81
C ASP A 76 6.12 6.86 -7.66
N LEU A 77 5.59 7.17 -8.81
CA LEU A 77 4.88 6.25 -9.69
C LEU A 77 5.74 5.65 -10.79
N ARG A 78 7.05 5.89 -10.79
CA ARG A 78 7.98 5.44 -11.86
C ARG A 78 7.87 3.95 -12.22
N GLU A 79 7.61 3.07 -11.25
CA GLU A 79 7.42 1.65 -11.53
C GLU A 79 6.09 1.37 -12.21
N VAL A 80 5.01 2.04 -11.77
CA VAL A 80 3.67 1.94 -12.36
C VAL A 80 3.68 2.49 -13.78
N GLU A 81 4.31 3.64 -13.99
CA GLU A 81 4.41 4.32 -15.30
C GLU A 81 5.27 3.52 -16.28
N ARG A 82 6.37 2.94 -15.80
CA ARG A 82 7.22 2.06 -16.60
C ARG A 82 6.49 0.77 -17.01
N GLY A 83 5.59 0.28 -16.15
CA GLY A 83 4.88 -0.98 -16.34
C GLY A 83 5.77 -2.22 -16.20
N GLY A 84 5.20 -3.38 -16.46
CA GLY A 84 5.92 -4.65 -16.40
C GLY A 84 6.36 -5.06 -14.98
N VAL A 85 7.35 -5.95 -14.89
CA VAL A 85 7.87 -6.43 -13.60
C VAL A 85 8.75 -5.38 -12.95
N SER A 86 8.45 -5.05 -11.71
CA SER A 86 9.17 -4.06 -10.91
C SER A 86 10.33 -4.69 -10.17
N TYR A 87 11.54 -4.46 -10.63
CA TYR A 87 12.75 -4.85 -9.93
C TYR A 87 13.32 -3.66 -9.14
N ALA A 88 13.55 -3.87 -7.86
CA ALA A 88 14.07 -2.84 -6.95
C ALA A 88 15.39 -2.23 -7.45
N ILE A 89 16.29 -3.05 -8.02
CA ILE A 89 17.58 -2.57 -8.53
C ILE A 89 17.43 -1.47 -9.60
N ASP A 90 16.45 -1.62 -10.52
CA ASP A 90 16.24 -0.67 -11.60
C ASP A 90 15.79 0.69 -11.05
N THR A 91 14.96 0.66 -9.99
CA THR A 91 14.46 1.84 -9.29
C THR A 91 15.54 2.51 -8.43
N VAL A 92 16.32 1.72 -7.69
CA VAL A 92 17.42 2.24 -6.85
C VAL A 92 18.51 2.89 -7.69
N ARG A 93 18.89 2.29 -8.83
CA ARG A 93 19.85 2.89 -9.77
C ARG A 93 19.40 4.28 -10.24
N GLN A 94 18.12 4.41 -10.63
CA GLN A 94 17.58 5.69 -11.07
C GLN A 94 17.60 6.73 -9.95
N ILE A 95 17.14 6.38 -8.76
CA ILE A 95 17.09 7.32 -7.63
C ILE A 95 18.50 7.71 -7.18
N ALA A 96 19.46 6.77 -7.19
CA ALA A 96 20.86 7.06 -6.87
C ALA A 96 21.47 8.05 -7.88
N ALA A 97 21.20 7.87 -9.17
CA ALA A 97 21.69 8.79 -10.22
C ALA A 97 21.05 10.18 -10.11
N GLU A 98 19.77 10.25 -9.74
CA GLU A 98 19.06 11.52 -9.53
C GLU A 98 19.50 12.27 -8.26
N ASN A 99 20.12 11.59 -7.30
CA ASN A 99 20.50 12.13 -6.01
C ASN A 99 21.96 11.79 -5.64
N PRO A 100 22.94 12.31 -6.39
CA PRO A 100 24.35 12.01 -6.14
C PRO A 100 24.77 12.43 -4.73
N GLY A 101 25.44 11.53 -4.02
CA GLY A 101 25.87 11.74 -2.64
C GLY A 101 24.78 11.58 -1.58
N ALA A 102 23.57 11.19 -1.93
CA ALA A 102 22.56 10.83 -0.95
C ALA A 102 22.82 9.43 -0.34
N GLU A 103 22.55 9.30 0.95
CA GLU A 103 22.52 8.03 1.65
C GLU A 103 21.15 7.40 1.46
N LEU A 104 21.08 6.23 0.81
CA LEU A 104 19.84 5.56 0.47
C LEU A 104 19.53 4.41 1.45
N PHE A 105 18.30 4.33 1.92
CA PHE A 105 17.79 3.27 2.79
C PHE A 105 16.61 2.56 2.12
N PHE A 106 16.72 1.24 1.93
CA PHE A 106 15.59 0.46 1.41
C PHE A 106 14.78 -0.13 2.57
N VAL A 107 13.56 0.37 2.75
CA VAL A 107 12.63 0.01 3.83
C VAL A 107 11.82 -1.21 3.41
N ILE A 108 11.86 -2.27 4.22
CA ILE A 108 11.13 -3.53 3.98
C ILE A 108 10.40 -3.99 5.24
N GLY A 109 9.37 -4.82 5.08
CA GLY A 109 8.84 -5.63 6.19
C GLY A 109 9.77 -6.78 6.54
N GLU A 110 9.80 -7.22 7.78
CA GLU A 110 10.64 -8.37 8.23
C GLU A 110 10.38 -9.65 7.43
N ASP A 111 9.15 -9.85 6.97
CA ASP A 111 8.77 -10.98 6.12
C ASP A 111 9.46 -11.01 4.76
N SER A 112 10.04 -9.90 4.34
CA SER A 112 10.78 -9.81 3.07
C SER A 112 12.28 -10.16 3.24
N VAL A 113 12.78 -10.22 4.47
CA VAL A 113 14.21 -10.42 4.75
C VAL A 113 14.72 -11.77 4.23
N GLU A 114 13.98 -12.84 4.49
CA GLU A 114 14.34 -14.20 3.99
C GLU A 114 14.34 -14.27 2.46
N GLY A 115 13.55 -13.43 1.81
CA GLY A 115 13.45 -13.35 0.35
C GLY A 115 14.55 -12.53 -0.33
N LEU A 116 15.30 -11.72 0.42
CA LEU A 116 16.32 -10.82 -0.15
C LEU A 116 17.36 -11.50 -1.05
N PRO A 117 17.88 -12.70 -0.72
CA PRO A 117 18.86 -13.36 -1.60
C PRO A 117 18.35 -13.68 -3.01
N ARG A 118 17.03 -13.70 -3.21
CA ARG A 118 16.38 -13.93 -4.51
C ARG A 118 16.10 -12.66 -5.29
N TRP A 119 16.43 -11.48 -4.73
CA TRP A 119 16.21 -10.22 -5.43
C TRP A 119 17.22 -10.07 -6.56
N LYS A 120 16.77 -9.56 -7.69
CA LYS A 120 17.62 -9.28 -8.84
C LYS A 120 18.75 -8.33 -8.46
N ASP A 121 19.98 -8.72 -8.78
CA ASP A 121 21.20 -7.94 -8.54
C ASP A 121 21.37 -7.51 -7.07
N ILE A 122 21.05 -8.39 -6.12
CA ILE A 122 21.03 -8.08 -4.67
C ILE A 122 22.37 -7.54 -4.15
N GLU A 123 23.50 -8.06 -4.65
CA GLU A 123 24.82 -7.61 -4.22
C GLU A 123 25.13 -6.18 -4.68
N GLU A 124 24.59 -5.76 -5.81
CA GLU A 124 24.66 -4.37 -6.24
C GLU A 124 23.71 -3.49 -5.41
N LEU A 125 22.47 -3.96 -5.14
CA LEU A 125 21.54 -3.26 -4.26
C LEU A 125 22.15 -2.93 -2.91
N LYS A 126 22.87 -3.91 -2.29
CA LYS A 126 23.57 -3.71 -1.01
C LYS A 126 24.70 -2.68 -1.07
N LYS A 127 25.25 -2.42 -2.25
CA LYS A 127 26.26 -1.36 -2.45
C LYS A 127 25.61 0.01 -2.61
N LEU A 128 24.42 0.07 -3.18
CA LEU A 128 23.71 1.29 -3.47
C LEU A 128 22.86 1.80 -2.31
N CYS A 129 22.35 0.90 -1.46
CA CYS A 129 21.49 1.29 -0.34
C CYS A 129 21.64 0.35 0.86
N THR A 130 21.32 0.88 2.04
CA THR A 130 21.24 0.10 3.28
C THR A 130 19.82 -0.43 3.47
N PHE A 131 19.67 -1.75 3.65
CA PHE A 131 18.37 -2.35 3.95
C PHE A 131 18.00 -2.14 5.42
N LYS A 132 16.75 -1.73 5.65
CA LYS A 132 16.20 -1.62 7.00
C LYS A 132 14.85 -2.32 7.07
N SER A 133 14.76 -3.34 7.93
CA SER A 133 13.52 -4.10 8.15
C SER A 133 12.73 -3.57 9.34
N TYR A 134 11.41 -3.69 9.25
CA TYR A 134 10.48 -3.32 10.31
C TYR A 134 9.48 -4.45 10.58
N PRO A 135 9.16 -4.71 11.86
CA PRO A 135 8.18 -5.72 12.22
C PRO A 135 6.81 -5.40 11.63
N ARG A 136 6.10 -6.45 11.24
CA ARG A 136 4.72 -6.32 10.76
C ARG A 136 3.78 -5.95 11.89
N THR A 137 2.75 -5.25 11.51
CA THR A 137 1.54 -5.08 12.32
C THR A 137 0.55 -6.21 12.02
N PRO A 138 -0.49 -6.39 12.86
CA PRO A 138 -1.54 -7.40 12.61
C PRO A 138 -2.25 -7.23 11.26
N GLU A 139 -2.28 -5.99 10.73
CA GLU A 139 -2.91 -5.74 9.43
C GLU A 139 -2.10 -6.36 8.29
N SER A 140 -2.81 -7.02 7.39
CA SER A 140 -2.23 -7.69 6.25
C SER A 140 -3.08 -7.50 5.00
N SER A 141 -2.45 -7.00 3.92
CA SER A 141 -3.12 -6.92 2.61
C SER A 141 -3.68 -8.28 2.16
N THR A 142 -2.97 -9.37 2.47
CA THR A 142 -3.42 -10.73 2.13
C THR A 142 -4.65 -11.11 2.94
N ALA A 143 -4.68 -10.82 4.24
CA ALA A 143 -5.85 -11.09 5.08
C ALA A 143 -7.07 -10.28 4.62
N ILE A 144 -6.87 -9.00 4.27
CA ILE A 144 -7.95 -8.14 3.74
C ILE A 144 -8.49 -8.72 2.45
N ARG A 145 -7.64 -9.08 1.48
CA ARG A 145 -8.10 -9.68 0.22
C ARG A 145 -8.85 -10.97 0.45
N LYS A 146 -8.29 -11.87 1.27
CA LYS A 146 -8.94 -13.15 1.59
C LYS A 146 -10.31 -12.94 2.22
N LEU A 147 -10.44 -12.02 3.18
CA LEU A 147 -11.72 -11.69 3.79
C LEU A 147 -12.76 -11.24 2.75
N PHE A 148 -12.36 -10.47 1.76
CA PHE A 148 -13.23 -10.01 0.69
C PHE A 148 -13.59 -11.14 -0.28
N GLU A 149 -12.62 -11.96 -0.67
CA GLU A 149 -12.82 -13.13 -1.54
C GLU A 149 -13.74 -14.17 -0.90
N ASP A 150 -13.46 -14.55 0.36
CA ASP A 150 -14.25 -15.53 1.12
C ASP A 150 -15.72 -15.09 1.32
N ASN A 151 -15.99 -13.79 1.26
CA ASN A 151 -17.33 -13.20 1.40
C ASN A 151 -17.93 -12.69 0.08
N SER A 152 -17.29 -12.97 -1.05
CA SER A 152 -17.74 -12.54 -2.39
C SER A 152 -18.05 -11.03 -2.47
N VAL A 153 -17.28 -10.21 -1.73
CA VAL A 153 -17.53 -8.77 -1.63
C VAL A 153 -17.37 -8.11 -3.00
N VAL A 154 -18.35 -7.29 -3.35
CA VAL A 154 -18.36 -6.51 -4.60
C VAL A 154 -18.51 -5.01 -4.31
N LEU A 155 -18.21 -4.19 -5.30
CA LEU A 155 -18.56 -2.76 -5.23
C LEU A 155 -20.07 -2.57 -5.35
N ASN A 156 -20.56 -1.45 -4.81
CA ASN A 156 -21.92 -1.03 -5.05
C ASN A 156 -22.17 -0.88 -6.56
N GLN A 157 -23.34 -1.29 -7.00
CA GLN A 157 -23.75 -1.19 -8.42
C GLN A 157 -24.03 0.26 -8.86
N ASP A 158 -24.31 1.15 -7.91
CA ASP A 158 -24.50 2.58 -8.17
C ASP A 158 -23.14 3.28 -8.31
N GLU A 159 -22.75 3.52 -9.54
CA GLU A 159 -21.48 4.19 -9.87
C GLU A 159 -21.35 5.59 -9.28
N LYS A 160 -22.48 6.31 -9.08
CA LYS A 160 -22.45 7.64 -8.46
C LYS A 160 -22.05 7.55 -7.00
N ILE A 161 -22.61 6.58 -6.27
CA ILE A 161 -22.24 6.32 -4.88
C ILE A 161 -20.77 5.91 -4.80
N VAL A 162 -20.35 4.98 -5.65
CA VAL A 162 -18.95 4.52 -5.71
C VAL A 162 -18.01 5.70 -5.89
N ARG A 163 -18.27 6.56 -6.87
CA ARG A 163 -17.45 7.74 -7.14
C ARG A 163 -17.38 8.70 -5.95
N VAL A 164 -18.56 9.09 -5.40
CA VAL A 164 -18.62 10.03 -4.27
C VAL A 164 -17.88 9.53 -3.04
N VAL A 165 -18.06 8.22 -2.71
CA VAL A 165 -17.38 7.63 -1.56
C VAL A 165 -15.88 7.54 -1.79
N ARG A 166 -15.46 7.22 -2.97
CA ARG A 166 -14.07 7.16 -3.40
C ARG A 166 -13.38 8.52 -3.29
N ASP A 167 -13.98 9.57 -3.86
CA ASP A 167 -13.49 10.95 -3.72
C ASP A 167 -13.39 11.36 -2.25
N GLY A 168 -14.35 10.91 -1.45
CA GLY A 168 -14.34 11.10 0.01
C GLY A 168 -13.15 10.41 0.68
N LEU A 169 -12.86 9.15 0.34
CA LEU A 169 -11.70 8.41 0.83
C LEU A 169 -10.39 9.12 0.46
N VAL A 170 -10.27 9.55 -0.79
CA VAL A 170 -9.09 10.29 -1.25
C VAL A 170 -8.92 11.58 -0.43
N ARG A 171 -9.97 12.39 -0.29
CA ARG A 171 -9.90 13.64 0.51
C ARG A 171 -9.56 13.41 1.98
N ARG A 172 -9.93 12.26 2.53
CA ARG A 172 -9.73 11.93 3.95
C ARG A 172 -8.49 11.07 4.24
N GLY A 173 -7.63 10.86 3.26
CA GLY A 173 -6.41 10.08 3.47
C GLY A 173 -6.67 8.58 3.71
N GLY A 174 -7.66 8.00 3.04
CA GLY A 174 -8.04 6.58 3.18
C GLY A 174 -9.07 6.30 4.29
N TYR A 175 -9.45 7.31 5.09
CA TYR A 175 -10.47 7.13 6.14
C TYR A 175 -11.89 7.25 5.60
N CYS A 176 -12.79 6.43 6.14
CA CYS A 176 -14.20 6.39 5.74
C CYS A 176 -14.82 7.79 5.75
N PRO A 177 -15.42 8.25 4.62
CA PRO A 177 -15.99 9.59 4.54
C PRO A 177 -17.26 9.78 5.40
N CYS A 178 -17.90 8.67 5.79
CA CYS A 178 -19.12 8.70 6.62
C CYS A 178 -18.83 8.74 8.13
N ARG A 179 -17.55 8.81 8.53
CA ARG A 179 -17.11 8.90 9.93
C ARG A 179 -16.27 10.16 10.13
N LEU A 180 -16.64 11.01 11.09
CA LEU A 180 -15.95 12.29 11.32
C LEU A 180 -14.50 12.14 11.80
N PRO A 181 -14.19 11.35 12.85
CA PRO A 181 -12.81 11.21 13.30
C PRO A 181 -11.98 10.36 12.35
N LYS A 182 -10.68 10.66 12.26
CA LYS A 182 -9.69 9.83 11.56
C LYS A 182 -9.09 8.79 12.53
N ASN A 183 -9.95 7.99 13.16
CA ASN A 183 -9.49 6.92 14.03
C ASN A 183 -9.05 5.70 13.20
N PRO A 184 -8.08 4.90 13.67
CA PRO A 184 -7.59 3.72 12.96
C PRO A 184 -8.69 2.76 12.49
N GLU A 185 -9.72 2.55 13.33
CA GLU A 185 -10.88 1.68 13.04
C GLU A 185 -11.70 2.10 11.81
N PHE A 186 -11.57 3.37 11.40
CA PHE A 186 -12.30 3.92 10.23
C PHE A 186 -11.46 3.96 8.96
N PHE A 187 -10.23 3.45 8.99
CA PHE A 187 -9.44 3.30 7.76
C PHE A 187 -10.07 2.24 6.85
N CYS A 188 -10.26 2.56 5.58
CA CYS A 188 -11.00 1.69 4.65
C CYS A 188 -10.15 0.49 4.18
N PRO A 189 -10.69 -0.75 4.22
CA PRO A 189 -11.99 -1.14 4.75
C PRO A 189 -12.00 -1.06 6.28
N CYS A 190 -13.04 -0.39 6.83
CA CYS A 190 -13.13 -0.13 8.26
C CYS A 190 -13.41 -1.39 9.08
N ASP A 191 -13.08 -1.34 10.37
CA ASP A 191 -13.24 -2.50 11.27
C ASP A 191 -14.70 -2.90 11.43
N GLU A 192 -15.64 -1.94 11.36
CA GLU A 192 -17.07 -2.23 11.35
C GLU A 192 -17.44 -3.16 10.18
N PHE A 193 -17.00 -2.84 8.96
CA PHE A 193 -17.31 -3.70 7.80
C PHE A 193 -16.59 -5.05 7.87
N LYS A 194 -15.33 -5.07 8.32
CA LYS A 194 -14.61 -6.34 8.56
C LYS A 194 -15.34 -7.22 9.58
N GLY A 195 -15.89 -6.62 10.66
CA GLY A 195 -16.72 -7.32 11.63
C GLY A 195 -18.02 -7.87 11.02
N GLN A 196 -18.69 -7.07 10.19
CA GLN A 196 -19.87 -7.51 9.43
C GLN A 196 -19.56 -8.67 8.48
N LEU A 197 -18.38 -8.68 7.84
CA LEU A 197 -17.97 -9.78 6.97
C LEU A 197 -17.69 -11.08 7.74
N ALA A 198 -17.31 -11.00 9.01
CA ALA A 198 -17.12 -12.17 9.87
C ALA A 198 -18.45 -12.83 10.28
N ASP A 199 -19.55 -12.08 10.24
CA ASP A 199 -20.91 -12.62 10.45
C ASP A 199 -21.40 -13.28 9.16
N LYS A 200 -21.68 -14.58 9.23
CA LYS A 200 -22.16 -15.37 8.07
C LYS A 200 -23.56 -14.97 7.62
N GLU A 201 -24.37 -14.50 8.53
CA GLU A 201 -25.75 -14.08 8.27
C GLU A 201 -25.85 -12.64 7.74
N PHE A 202 -24.79 -11.89 7.81
CA PHE A 202 -24.77 -10.53 7.27
C PHE A 202 -24.76 -10.56 5.74
N HIS A 203 -25.75 -9.92 5.15
CA HIS A 203 -25.83 -9.60 3.72
C HIS A 203 -26.17 -8.13 3.57
N GLY A 204 -25.40 -7.37 2.82
CA GLY A 204 -25.70 -5.95 2.68
C GLY A 204 -24.51 -5.06 2.34
N LEU A 205 -24.72 -3.78 2.53
CA LEU A 205 -23.76 -2.73 2.24
C LEU A 205 -22.97 -2.34 3.49
N CYS A 206 -21.69 -2.04 3.33
CA CYS A 206 -20.94 -1.34 4.37
C CYS A 206 -21.57 0.04 4.66
N HIS A 207 -21.25 0.63 5.81
CA HIS A 207 -21.86 1.89 6.25
C HIS A 207 -21.80 3.02 5.21
N CYS A 208 -20.66 3.18 4.52
CA CYS A 208 -20.54 4.19 3.47
C CYS A 208 -21.07 3.75 2.10
N ARG A 209 -21.62 2.55 2.01
CA ARG A 209 -22.24 1.96 0.82
C ARG A 209 -21.27 1.72 -0.35
N LEU A 210 -19.95 1.69 -0.11
CA LEU A 210 -18.95 1.40 -1.14
C LEU A 210 -18.93 -0.08 -1.52
N TYR A 211 -18.95 -0.95 -0.50
CA TYR A 211 -18.86 -2.39 -0.65
C TYR A 211 -20.16 -3.09 -0.26
N ARG A 212 -20.43 -4.20 -0.93
CA ARG A 212 -21.57 -5.08 -0.65
C ARG A 212 -21.10 -6.51 -0.48
N LYS A 213 -21.58 -7.19 0.59
CA LYS A 213 -21.61 -8.64 0.68
C LYS A 213 -22.95 -9.10 0.09
N PRO A 214 -22.95 -9.96 -0.95
CA PRO A 214 -24.15 -10.46 -1.62
C PRO A 214 -25.09 -11.20 -0.71
#